data_fcc0e48a3494565ac73c505afcebcfe0
#
_entry.id   fcc0e48a3494565ac73c505afcebcfe0
#
_cell.length_a   1.000
_cell.length_b   1.000
_cell.length_c   1.000
_cell.angle_alpha   90.00
_cell.angle_beta   90.00
_cell.angle_gamma   90.00
#
_symmetry.space_group_name_H-M   'P 1'
#
loop_
_entity.id
_entity.type
_entity.pdbx_description
1 polymer ?
#
loop_
_entity_poly.entity_id
_entity_poly.type
_entity_poly.pdbx_seq_one_letter_code
_entity_poly.pdbx_strand_id
1 'polypeptide(L)'
;MKVKYLLALALSHHAKLYLLDEPTSGLDPVSRDEILHLFTRIVKDGKRSILFSTHITSDLDRCADDITYIQNGKVLQSADKDTFLRSFDRLKTPEDSKPLTLEEIMLRTEGRNSDETAL
;
A
#
# COMPACT_ATOMS: atom_id res chain seq x y z
N MET A 1 -11.70 6.27 19.37
CA MET A 1 -10.91 6.20 18.16
C MET A 1 -9.41 6.30 18.46
N LYS A 2 -8.85 5.16 18.86
CA LYS A 2 -7.46 5.08 19.30
C LYS A 2 -6.46 5.45 18.21
N VAL A 3 -6.75 5.11 16.94
CA VAL A 3 -5.82 5.32 15.84
C VAL A 3 -5.62 6.80 15.53
N LYS A 4 -6.70 7.59 15.46
CA LYS A 4 -6.60 9.04 15.25
C LYS A 4 -5.85 9.73 16.37
N TYR A 5 -6.06 9.29 17.60
CA TYR A 5 -5.39 9.85 18.78
C TYR A 5 -3.90 9.53 18.74
N LEU A 6 -3.53 8.28 18.47
CA LEU A 6 -2.13 7.88 18.37
C LEU A 6 -1.43 8.61 17.22
N LEU A 7 -2.11 8.77 16.09
CA LEU A 7 -1.59 9.49 14.95
C LEU A 7 -1.37 10.97 15.28
N ALA A 8 -2.32 11.60 15.97
CA ALA A 8 -2.20 12.99 16.40
C ALA A 8 -1.01 13.17 17.34
N LEU A 9 -0.79 12.24 18.27
CA LEU A 9 0.37 12.26 19.16
C LEU A 9 1.68 12.13 18.38
N ALA A 10 1.73 11.20 17.43
CA ALA A 10 2.90 11.02 16.59
C ALA A 10 3.20 12.29 15.77
N LEU A 11 2.18 12.91 15.21
CA LEU A 11 2.32 14.14 14.43
C LEU A 11 2.80 15.33 15.26
N SER A 12 2.45 15.37 16.56
CA SER A 12 2.86 16.45 17.45
C SER A 12 4.36 16.49 17.71
N HIS A 13 5.08 15.40 17.43
CA HIS A 13 6.54 15.32 17.61
C HIS A 13 7.35 15.88 16.45
N HIS A 14 6.70 16.41 15.42
CA HIS A 14 7.35 17.02 14.23
C HIS A 14 8.39 16.12 13.57
N ALA A 15 8.16 14.82 13.55
CA ALA A 15 9.06 13.87 12.90
C ALA A 15 9.13 14.10 11.39
N LYS A 16 10.29 13.80 10.78
CA LYS A 16 10.48 13.85 9.33
C LYS A 16 10.02 12.55 8.66
N LEU A 17 10.03 11.46 9.38
CA LEU A 17 9.62 10.14 8.90
C LEU A 17 8.68 9.49 9.91
N TYR A 18 7.54 9.03 9.44
CA TYR A 18 6.56 8.29 10.22
C TYR A 18 6.54 6.84 9.76
N LEU A 19 6.68 5.90 10.69
CA LEU A 19 6.60 4.46 10.42
C LEU A 19 5.32 3.94 11.06
N LEU A 20 4.42 3.41 10.23
CA LEU A 20 3.10 2.95 10.67
C LEU A 20 2.85 1.52 10.19
N ASP A 21 2.31 0.68 11.06
CA ASP A 21 1.95 -0.69 10.73
C ASP A 21 0.44 -0.82 10.64
N GLU A 22 -0.05 -1.12 9.45
CA GLU A 22 -1.48 -1.27 9.13
C GLU A 22 -2.36 -0.18 9.75
N PRO A 23 -2.10 1.11 9.46
CA PRO A 23 -2.72 2.22 10.19
C PRO A 23 -4.23 2.33 9.99
N THR A 24 -4.80 1.73 8.94
CA THR A 24 -6.24 1.79 8.65
C THR A 24 -6.97 0.50 9.02
N SER A 25 -6.27 -0.50 9.54
CA SER A 25 -6.86 -1.79 9.89
C SER A 25 -7.96 -1.63 10.94
N GLY A 26 -9.09 -2.27 10.71
CA GLY A 26 -10.22 -2.22 11.63
C GLY A 26 -11.05 -0.94 11.61
N LEU A 27 -10.71 0.01 10.75
CA LEU A 27 -11.48 1.24 10.62
C LEU A 27 -12.64 1.09 9.64
N ASP A 28 -13.73 1.82 9.91
CA ASP A 28 -14.83 1.95 8.96
C ASP A 28 -14.38 2.75 7.72
N PRO A 29 -15.12 2.68 6.59
CA PRO A 29 -14.72 3.36 5.35
C PRO A 29 -14.51 4.86 5.49
N VAL A 30 -15.33 5.54 6.28
CA VAL A 30 -15.22 7.00 6.46
C VAL A 30 -13.94 7.35 7.22
N SER A 31 -13.66 6.66 8.32
CA SER A 31 -12.46 6.89 9.13
C SER A 31 -11.20 6.56 8.34
N ARG A 32 -11.23 5.49 7.54
CA ARG A 32 -10.12 5.11 6.65
C ARG A 32 -9.83 6.23 5.66
N ASP A 33 -10.86 6.75 5.02
CA ASP A 33 -10.74 7.83 4.06
C ASP A 33 -10.12 9.08 4.67
N GLU A 34 -10.53 9.44 5.88
CA GLU A 34 -9.98 10.59 6.61
C GLU A 34 -8.48 10.40 6.90
N ILE A 35 -8.06 9.22 7.31
CA ILE A 35 -6.65 8.90 7.59
C ILE A 35 -5.79 9.00 6.32
N LEU A 36 -6.26 8.42 5.23
CA LEU A 36 -5.53 8.47 3.95
C LEU A 36 -5.42 9.89 3.41
N HIS A 37 -6.47 10.68 3.60
CA HIS A 37 -6.45 12.11 3.25
C HIS A 37 -5.41 12.87 4.08
N LEU A 38 -5.35 12.55 5.36
CA LEU A 38 -4.36 13.14 6.27
C LEU A 38 -2.93 12.82 5.83
N PHE A 39 -2.67 11.57 5.44
CA PHE A 39 -1.35 11.15 4.93
C PHE A 39 -0.95 11.98 3.70
N THR A 40 -1.86 12.14 2.77
CA THR A 40 -1.61 12.95 1.56
C THR A 40 -1.26 14.40 1.92
N ARG A 41 -1.93 14.98 2.90
CA ARG A 41 -1.68 16.34 3.35
C ARG A 41 -0.33 16.48 4.05
N ILE A 42 0.04 15.51 4.88
CA ILE A 42 1.31 15.55 5.62
C ILE A 42 2.52 15.58 4.69
N VAL A 43 2.51 14.78 3.63
CA VAL A 43 3.65 14.64 2.73
C VAL A 43 3.68 15.69 1.61
N LYS A 44 2.64 16.51 1.51
CA LYS A 44 2.47 17.46 0.41
C LYS A 44 3.59 18.50 0.32
N ASP A 45 4.17 18.90 1.46
CA ASP A 45 5.23 19.90 1.50
C ASP A 45 6.61 19.34 1.12
N GLY A 46 6.73 18.03 0.93
CA GLY A 46 7.98 17.35 0.61
C GLY A 46 8.99 17.26 1.75
N LYS A 47 8.64 17.74 2.93
CA LYS A 47 9.53 17.74 4.10
C LYS A 47 9.35 16.53 5.01
N ARG A 48 8.22 15.85 4.89
CA ARG A 48 7.87 14.69 5.71
C ARG A 48 7.55 13.50 4.83
N SER A 49 7.86 12.32 5.33
CA SER A 49 7.61 11.06 4.64
C SER A 49 6.86 10.10 5.55
N ILE A 50 6.02 9.27 4.96
CA ILE A 50 5.29 8.23 5.66
C ILE A 50 5.61 6.90 5.00
N LEU A 51 6.07 5.93 5.80
CA LEU A 51 6.20 4.54 5.40
C LEU A 51 5.20 3.73 6.20
N PHE A 52 4.26 3.10 5.53
CA PHE A 52 3.28 2.25 6.22
C PHE A 52 3.13 0.90 5.54
N SER A 53 2.87 -0.12 6.35
CA SER A 53 2.58 -1.45 5.86
C SER A 53 1.06 -1.63 5.78
N THR A 54 0.59 -2.31 4.73
CA THR A 54 -0.82 -2.66 4.58
C THR A 54 -0.99 -3.82 3.60
N HIS A 55 -2.05 -4.59 3.80
CA HIS A 55 -2.51 -5.57 2.81
C HIS A 55 -3.76 -5.08 2.06
N ILE A 56 -4.17 -3.84 2.34
CA ILE A 56 -5.36 -3.23 1.73
C ILE A 56 -4.94 -2.44 0.51
N THR A 57 -5.10 -3.02 -0.67
CA THR A 57 -4.63 -2.44 -1.93
C THR A 57 -5.30 -1.11 -2.27
N SER A 58 -6.57 -0.93 -1.89
CA SER A 58 -7.28 0.31 -2.14
C SER A 58 -6.65 1.51 -1.40
N ASP A 59 -6.04 1.29 -0.25
CA ASP A 59 -5.32 2.34 0.48
C ASP A 59 -4.10 2.82 -0.32
N LEU A 60 -3.37 1.88 -0.93
CA LEU A 60 -2.21 2.18 -1.75
C LEU A 60 -2.60 2.91 -3.03
N ASP A 61 -3.71 2.52 -3.65
CA ASP A 61 -4.21 3.20 -4.83
C ASP A 61 -4.52 4.67 -4.57
N ARG A 62 -4.93 4.99 -3.35
CA ARG A 62 -5.33 6.35 -3.00
C ARG A 62 -4.19 7.27 -2.63
N CYS A 63 -3.14 6.77 -1.98
CA CYS A 63 -2.15 7.66 -1.39
C CYS A 63 -0.68 7.26 -1.59
N ALA A 64 -0.39 6.06 -2.09
CA ALA A 64 1.00 5.63 -2.22
C ALA A 64 1.68 6.23 -3.44
N ASP A 65 2.88 6.77 -3.25
CA ASP A 65 3.76 7.21 -4.33
C ASP A 65 4.68 6.08 -4.77
N ASP A 66 5.24 5.36 -3.81
CA ASP A 66 6.14 4.23 -4.01
C ASP A 66 5.60 2.99 -3.32
N ILE A 67 5.80 1.83 -3.92
CA ILE A 67 5.30 0.56 -3.39
C ILE A 67 6.43 -0.46 -3.33
N THR A 68 6.51 -1.16 -2.19
CA THR A 68 7.39 -2.31 -2.01
C THR A 68 6.52 -3.52 -1.67
N TYR A 69 6.62 -4.57 -2.48
CA TYR A 69 5.87 -5.81 -2.26
C TYR A 69 6.79 -6.85 -1.62
N ILE A 70 6.40 -7.30 -0.43
CA ILE A 70 7.14 -8.34 0.31
C ILE A 70 6.27 -9.59 0.39
N GLN A 71 6.85 -10.73 0.06
CA GLN A 71 6.17 -12.02 0.16
C GLN A 71 7.16 -13.08 0.61
N ASN A 72 6.78 -13.86 1.62
CA ASN A 72 7.61 -14.94 2.18
C ASN A 72 9.03 -14.46 2.57
N GLY A 73 9.12 -13.27 3.16
CA GLY A 73 10.39 -12.69 3.58
C GLY A 73 11.27 -12.15 2.46
N LYS A 74 10.75 -12.07 1.23
CA LYS A 74 11.50 -11.57 0.07
C LYS A 74 10.81 -10.37 -0.55
N VAL A 75 11.61 -9.42 -1.03
CA VAL A 75 11.11 -8.28 -1.79
C VAL A 75 10.91 -8.74 -3.24
N LEU A 76 9.66 -8.74 -3.71
CA LEU A 76 9.33 -9.09 -5.09
C LEU A 76 9.57 -7.92 -6.04
N GLN A 77 9.24 -6.71 -5.60
CA GLN A 77 9.45 -5.48 -6.36
C GLN A 77 9.41 -4.28 -5.43
N SER A 78 10.18 -3.27 -5.75
CA SER A 78 10.15 -1.98 -5.06
C SER A 78 10.37 -0.87 -6.09
N ALA A 79 9.37 -0.01 -6.28
CA ALA A 79 9.41 1.03 -7.30
C ALA A 79 8.32 2.07 -7.05
N ASP A 80 8.36 3.17 -7.80
CA ASP A 80 7.22 4.08 -7.86
C ASP A 80 5.99 3.32 -8.39
N LYS A 81 4.82 3.84 -8.09
CA LYS A 81 3.56 3.14 -8.36
C LYS A 81 3.40 2.73 -9.83
N ASP A 82 3.67 3.64 -10.76
CA ASP A 82 3.53 3.35 -12.19
C ASP A 82 4.51 2.29 -12.67
N THR A 83 5.76 2.37 -12.27
CA THR A 83 6.80 1.38 -12.59
C THR A 83 6.46 0.04 -11.95
N PHE A 84 5.97 0.07 -10.71
CA PHE A 84 5.55 -1.13 -10.00
C PHE A 84 4.45 -1.87 -10.77
N LEU A 85 3.41 -1.17 -11.16
CA LEU A 85 2.29 -1.78 -11.90
C LEU A 85 2.74 -2.37 -13.22
N ARG A 86 3.60 -1.67 -13.96
CA ARG A 86 4.12 -2.15 -15.25
C ARG A 86 5.04 -3.37 -15.11
N SER A 87 5.76 -3.48 -14.00
CA SER A 87 6.66 -4.60 -13.77
C SER A 87 5.94 -5.95 -13.67
N PHE A 88 4.64 -5.94 -13.43
CA PHE A 88 3.82 -7.16 -13.37
C PHE A 88 3.00 -7.43 -14.63
N ASP A 89 3.29 -6.76 -15.74
CA ASP A 89 2.63 -7.00 -17.03
C ASP A 89 2.78 -8.46 -17.50
N ARG A 90 3.82 -9.16 -17.05
CA ARG A 90 4.02 -10.59 -17.32
C ARG A 90 2.88 -11.48 -16.81
N LEU A 91 2.08 -10.98 -15.84
CA LEU A 91 0.94 -11.71 -15.28
C LEU A 91 -0.35 -11.49 -16.07
N LYS A 92 -0.33 -10.60 -17.04
CA LYS A 92 -1.49 -10.34 -17.89
C LYS A 92 -1.83 -11.54 -18.75
N THR A 93 -3.12 -11.71 -18.99
CA THR A 93 -3.65 -12.67 -19.97
C THR A 93 -4.03 -11.92 -21.24
N PRO A 94 -4.25 -12.64 -22.40
CA PRO A 94 -4.71 -11.98 -23.62
C PRO A 94 -6.04 -11.22 -23.50
N GLU A 95 -6.81 -11.50 -22.43
CA GLU A 95 -8.09 -10.82 -22.17
C GLU A 95 -7.90 -9.47 -21.47
N ASP A 96 -6.72 -9.20 -20.90
CA ASP A 96 -6.45 -7.97 -20.17
C ASP A 96 -6.09 -6.85 -21.14
N SER A 97 -7.03 -5.94 -21.36
CA SER A 97 -6.82 -4.78 -22.25
C SER A 97 -6.16 -3.60 -21.53
N LYS A 98 -6.15 -3.60 -20.21
CA LYS A 98 -5.62 -2.52 -19.37
C LYS A 98 -4.52 -3.04 -18.44
N PRO A 99 -3.67 -2.14 -17.89
CA PRO A 99 -2.71 -2.52 -16.86
C PRO A 99 -3.41 -3.18 -15.68
N LEU A 100 -2.73 -4.14 -15.04
CA LEU A 100 -3.24 -4.80 -13.86
C LEU A 100 -3.35 -3.83 -12.69
N THR A 101 -4.38 -3.99 -11.87
CA THR A 101 -4.52 -3.26 -10.60
C THR A 101 -3.65 -3.94 -9.54
N LEU A 102 -3.39 -3.23 -8.43
CA LEU A 102 -2.66 -3.80 -7.29
C LEU A 102 -3.36 -5.04 -6.76
N GLU A 103 -4.68 -5.02 -6.65
CA GLU A 103 -5.45 -6.17 -6.20
C GLU A 103 -5.28 -7.37 -7.13
N GLU A 104 -5.35 -7.17 -8.43
CA GLU A 104 -5.14 -8.23 -9.42
C GLU A 104 -3.73 -8.82 -9.34
N ILE A 105 -2.72 -7.97 -9.14
CA ILE A 105 -1.34 -8.40 -8.96
C ILE A 105 -1.21 -9.30 -7.73
N MET A 106 -1.77 -8.90 -6.61
CA MET A 106 -1.75 -9.70 -5.39
C MET A 106 -2.45 -11.04 -5.58
N LEU A 107 -3.64 -11.03 -6.15
CA LEU A 107 -4.42 -12.24 -6.36
C LEU A 107 -3.70 -13.22 -7.27
N ARG A 108 -3.10 -12.74 -8.36
CA ARG A 108 -2.40 -13.61 -9.31
C ARG A 108 -1.07 -14.12 -8.77
N THR A 109 -0.36 -13.31 -7.99
CA THR A 109 0.91 -13.72 -7.37
C THR A 109 0.68 -14.73 -6.26
N GLU A 110 -0.26 -14.46 -5.36
CA GLU A 110 -0.58 -15.35 -4.23
C GLU A 110 -1.30 -16.62 -4.70
N GLY A 111 -2.17 -16.51 -5.70
CA GLY A 111 -2.85 -17.66 -6.28
C GLY A 111 -1.89 -18.67 -6.90
N ARG A 112 -0.83 -18.21 -7.57
CA ARG A 112 0.21 -19.09 -8.10
C ARG A 112 0.94 -19.85 -7.01
N ASN A 113 1.28 -19.17 -5.92
CA ASN A 113 1.94 -19.81 -4.79
C ASN A 113 1.06 -20.86 -4.11
N SER A 114 -0.24 -20.61 -4.05
CA SER A 114 -1.19 -21.59 -3.53
C SER A 114 -1.28 -22.83 -4.42
N ASP A 115 -1.24 -22.66 -5.74
CA ASP A 115 -1.24 -23.77 -6.69
C ASP A 115 0.05 -24.57 -6.59
N GLU A 116 1.20 -23.91 -6.42
CA GLU A 116 2.49 -24.58 -6.23
C GLU A 116 2.54 -25.37 -4.91
N THR A 117 1.91 -24.87 -3.86
CA THR A 117 1.85 -25.57 -2.56
C THR A 117 0.81 -26.69 -2.54
N ALA A 118 -0.16 -26.69 -3.43
CA ALA A 118 -1.17 -27.75 -3.53
C ALA A 118 -0.67 -29.01 -4.24
N LEU A 119 0.48 -28.94 -4.82
CA LEU A 119 1.14 -30.07 -5.47
C LEU A 119 2.03 -30.85 -4.49
#